data_d2a8cba7de59bc52775651deaceb8cfb
#
_entry.id   d2a8cba7de59bc52775651deaceb8cfb
#
_cell.length_a   1.000
_cell.length_b   1.000
_cell.length_c   1.000
_cell.angle_alpha   90.00
_cell.angle_beta   90.00
_cell.angle_gamma   90.00
#
_symmetry.space_group_name_H-M   'P 1'
#
loop_
_entity.id
_entity.type
_entity.pdbx_description
1 polymer ?
#
loop_
_entity_poly.entity_id
_entity_poly.type
_entity_poly.pdbx_seq_one_letter_code
_entity_poly.pdbx_strand_id
1 'polypeptide(L)'
;MGVYVTRDDLLATDGSLVWNMAIDKATNQLDETKIATAIEDADAEINSFLSKRYQLPLNITTVPRPLHRVAVSIAIYWLSERDNQITDLIQKRYDSAIQTLKEMANGTRDLGLPSDTPAPETDNGRMIVVSDNKRLFTRNNLKGVL
;
A
#
# COMPACT_ATOMS: atom_id res chain seq x y z
N MET A 1 -12.12 13.25 9.51
CA MET A 1 -12.53 11.84 9.36
C MET A 1 -11.61 11.21 8.34
N GLY A 2 -10.91 10.16 8.72
CA GLY A 2 -9.91 9.53 7.84
C GLY A 2 -10.55 8.84 6.64
N VAL A 3 -9.85 8.83 5.53
CA VAL A 3 -10.27 8.14 4.29
C VAL A 3 -9.96 6.66 4.37
N TYR A 4 -8.77 6.29 4.89
CA TYR A 4 -8.27 4.91 4.93
C TYR A 4 -8.36 4.26 6.30
N VAL A 5 -8.39 5.05 7.37
CA VAL A 5 -8.47 4.60 8.75
C VAL A 5 -9.29 5.58 9.58
N THR A 6 -10.05 5.05 10.53
CA THR A 6 -10.84 5.85 11.46
C THR A 6 -10.24 5.79 12.88
N ARG A 7 -10.68 6.72 13.75
CA ARG A 7 -10.34 6.69 15.17
C ARG A 7 -10.67 5.35 15.83
N ASP A 8 -11.84 4.82 15.52
CA ASP A 8 -12.31 3.57 16.12
C ASP A 8 -11.48 2.36 15.64
N ASP A 9 -11.00 2.39 14.40
CA ASP A 9 -10.09 1.37 13.89
C ASP A 9 -8.76 1.37 14.65
N LEU A 10 -8.21 2.55 14.95
CA LEU A 10 -6.97 2.68 15.73
C LEU A 10 -7.16 2.13 17.14
N LEU A 11 -8.25 2.48 17.80
CA LEU A 11 -8.57 2.00 19.15
C LEU A 11 -8.88 0.50 19.16
N ALA A 12 -9.50 -0.03 18.14
CA ALA A 12 -9.79 -1.46 18.01
C ALA A 12 -8.54 -2.30 17.76
N THR A 13 -7.54 -1.74 17.06
CA THR A 13 -6.33 -2.47 16.69
C THR A 13 -5.27 -2.42 17.79
N ASP A 14 -4.92 -1.24 18.28
CA ASP A 14 -3.87 -1.01 19.26
C ASP A 14 -4.31 0.01 20.35
N GLY A 15 -5.50 -0.17 20.91
CA GLY A 15 -6.14 0.78 21.79
C GLY A 15 -5.30 1.22 22.98
N SER A 16 -4.57 0.31 23.65
CA SER A 16 -3.68 0.63 24.77
C SER A 16 -2.52 1.52 24.34
N LEU A 17 -1.96 1.26 23.15
CA LEU A 17 -0.87 2.05 22.59
C LEU A 17 -1.35 3.46 22.21
N VAL A 18 -2.48 3.55 21.52
CA VAL A 18 -3.11 4.81 21.16
C VAL A 18 -3.46 5.63 22.39
N TRP A 19 -4.02 4.98 23.43
CA TRP A 19 -4.33 5.64 24.68
C TRP A 19 -3.09 6.25 25.33
N ASN A 20 -2.00 5.50 25.43
CA ASN A 20 -0.77 5.98 26.04
C ASN A 20 -0.14 7.15 25.28
N MET A 21 -0.29 7.20 23.97
CA MET A 21 0.29 8.23 23.10
C MET A 21 -0.59 9.48 22.97
N ALA A 22 -1.90 9.29 23.01
CA ALA A 22 -2.85 10.37 22.78
C ALA A 22 -3.50 10.92 24.05
N ILE A 23 -3.10 10.43 25.23
CA ILE A 23 -3.67 10.93 26.48
C ILE A 23 -3.24 12.37 26.73
N ASP A 24 -4.19 13.23 26.99
CA ASP A 24 -3.93 14.55 27.59
C ASP A 24 -3.75 14.40 29.09
N LYS A 25 -2.54 14.64 29.58
CA LYS A 25 -2.17 14.51 30.99
C LYS A 25 -2.91 15.49 31.89
N ALA A 26 -3.42 16.59 31.38
CA ALA A 26 -4.16 17.60 32.16
C ALA A 26 -5.61 17.18 32.39
N THR A 27 -6.25 16.59 31.40
CA THR A 27 -7.68 16.20 31.45
C THR A 27 -7.88 14.70 31.70
N ASN A 28 -6.83 13.90 31.57
CA ASN A 28 -6.85 12.43 31.59
C ASN A 28 -7.85 11.83 30.59
N GLN A 29 -8.02 12.49 29.45
CA GLN A 29 -8.86 12.07 28.34
C GLN A 29 -8.02 11.93 27.07
N LEU A 30 -8.56 11.24 26.05
CA LEU A 30 -7.92 11.17 24.75
C LEU A 30 -7.93 12.54 24.08
N ASP A 31 -6.78 12.96 23.58
CA ASP A 31 -6.65 14.15 22.72
C ASP A 31 -7.10 13.79 21.31
N GLU A 32 -8.37 14.06 21.03
CA GLU A 32 -8.99 13.79 19.74
C GLU A 32 -8.31 14.57 18.61
N THR A 33 -7.75 15.74 18.90
CA THR A 33 -7.03 16.56 17.92
C THR A 33 -5.74 15.89 17.49
N LYS A 34 -4.99 15.32 18.43
CA LYS A 34 -3.77 14.54 18.11
C LYS A 34 -4.09 13.35 17.22
N ILE A 35 -5.14 12.60 17.55
CA ILE A 35 -5.57 11.43 16.78
C ILE A 35 -6.02 11.85 15.39
N ALA A 36 -6.86 12.87 15.27
CA ALA A 36 -7.35 13.36 13.98
C ALA A 36 -6.21 13.80 13.06
N THR A 37 -5.25 14.57 13.59
CA THR A 37 -4.12 15.02 12.80
C THR A 37 -3.21 13.87 12.36
N ALA A 38 -2.98 12.88 13.22
CA ALA A 38 -2.19 11.69 12.85
C ALA A 38 -2.87 10.87 11.72
N ILE A 39 -4.19 10.81 11.73
CA ILE A 39 -4.98 10.18 10.66
C ILE A 39 -4.87 10.97 9.35
N GLU A 40 -4.98 12.29 9.41
CA GLU A 40 -4.84 13.17 8.24
C GLU A 40 -3.44 13.08 7.63
N ASP A 41 -2.39 13.06 8.46
CA ASP A 41 -1.01 12.87 8.02
C ASP A 41 -0.82 11.52 7.33
N ALA A 42 -1.41 10.45 7.88
CA ALA A 42 -1.38 9.13 7.29
C ALA A 42 -2.11 9.08 5.94
N ASP A 43 -3.29 9.68 5.84
CA ASP A 43 -4.05 9.77 4.58
C ASP A 43 -3.27 10.55 3.51
N ALA A 44 -2.63 11.66 3.88
CA ALA A 44 -1.82 12.46 2.97
C ALA A 44 -0.60 11.67 2.47
N GLU A 45 0.07 10.95 3.33
CA GLU A 45 1.21 10.12 2.96
C GLU A 45 0.79 8.98 2.03
N ILE A 46 -0.28 8.26 2.33
CA ILE A 46 -0.82 7.20 1.48
C ILE A 46 -1.18 7.75 0.10
N ASN A 47 -1.87 8.88 0.06
CA ASN A 47 -2.24 9.54 -1.19
C ASN A 47 -1.01 9.92 -2.02
N SER A 48 0.07 10.37 -1.40
CA SER A 48 1.31 10.72 -2.10
C SER A 48 1.92 9.54 -2.87
N PHE A 49 1.83 8.31 -2.32
CA PHE A 49 2.28 7.10 -3.00
C PHE A 49 1.28 6.62 -4.06
N LEU A 50 0.00 6.58 -3.72
CA LEU A 50 -1.04 6.02 -4.59
C LEU A 50 -1.32 6.89 -5.81
N SER A 51 -1.11 8.21 -5.73
CA SER A 51 -1.30 9.14 -6.84
C SER A 51 -0.44 8.80 -8.07
N LYS A 52 0.62 8.03 -7.89
CA LYS A 52 1.48 7.57 -8.99
C LYS A 52 0.75 6.61 -9.94
N ARG A 53 -0.21 5.85 -9.44
CA ARG A 53 -0.87 4.77 -10.16
C ARG A 53 -2.39 4.87 -10.22
N TYR A 54 -2.98 5.44 -9.19
CA TYR A 54 -4.43 5.50 -9.02
C TYR A 54 -4.92 6.93 -9.05
N GLN A 55 -6.12 7.13 -9.58
CA GLN A 55 -6.80 8.41 -9.54
C GLN A 55 -7.35 8.67 -8.12
N LEU A 56 -7.06 9.83 -7.60
CA LEU A 56 -7.52 10.23 -6.26
C LEU A 56 -8.67 11.25 -6.35
N PRO A 57 -9.64 11.21 -5.43
CA PRO A 57 -9.82 10.23 -4.37
C PRO A 57 -10.13 8.83 -4.92
N LEU A 58 -9.67 7.79 -4.21
CA LEU A 58 -9.96 6.41 -4.62
C LEU A 58 -11.48 6.17 -4.63
N ASN A 59 -12.00 5.67 -5.74
CA ASN A 59 -13.41 5.27 -5.85
C ASN A 59 -13.61 3.89 -5.21
N ILE A 60 -13.67 3.85 -3.88
CA ILE A 60 -13.82 2.64 -3.08
C ILE A 60 -15.01 2.76 -2.15
N THR A 61 -15.82 1.72 -2.07
CA THR A 61 -16.90 1.60 -1.09
C THR A 61 -16.35 1.11 0.26
N THR A 62 -15.33 0.26 0.21
CA THR A 62 -14.68 -0.31 1.39
C THR A 62 -13.17 -0.30 1.18
N VAL A 63 -12.42 0.17 2.18
CA VAL A 63 -10.96 0.19 2.12
C VAL A 63 -10.43 -1.25 2.07
N PRO A 64 -9.60 -1.62 1.08
CA PRO A 64 -8.99 -2.93 1.04
C PRO A 64 -8.18 -3.23 2.30
N ARG A 65 -8.32 -4.43 2.85
CA ARG A 65 -7.65 -4.85 4.09
C ARG A 65 -6.15 -4.54 4.14
N PRO A 66 -5.36 -4.80 3.09
CA PRO A 66 -3.94 -4.47 3.08
C PRO A 66 -3.68 -2.97 3.22
N LEU A 67 -4.47 -2.13 2.54
CA LEU A 67 -4.36 -0.68 2.62
C LEU A 67 -4.78 -0.15 3.99
N HIS A 68 -5.84 -0.69 4.58
CA HIS A 68 -6.27 -0.36 5.92
C HIS A 68 -5.19 -0.65 6.97
N ARG A 69 -4.52 -1.82 6.90
CA ARG A 69 -3.41 -2.16 7.81
C ARG A 69 -2.22 -1.22 7.67
N VAL A 70 -1.91 -0.82 6.46
CA VAL A 70 -0.88 0.19 6.17
C VAL A 70 -1.27 1.52 6.82
N ALA A 71 -2.51 1.97 6.65
CA ALA A 71 -3.00 3.22 7.21
C ALA A 71 -2.93 3.24 8.74
N VAL A 72 -3.31 2.14 9.41
CA VAL A 72 -3.19 2.01 10.87
C VAL A 72 -1.72 2.15 11.30
N SER A 73 -0.79 1.47 10.64
CA SER A 73 0.63 1.51 10.99
C SER A 73 1.24 2.90 10.83
N ILE A 74 0.87 3.61 9.78
CA ILE A 74 1.35 4.97 9.50
C ILE A 74 0.74 5.97 10.50
N ALA A 75 -0.56 5.88 10.79
CA ALA A 75 -1.21 6.75 11.76
C ALA A 75 -0.61 6.59 13.17
N ILE A 76 -0.32 5.37 13.60
CA ILE A 76 0.36 5.09 14.88
C ILE A 76 1.77 5.68 14.89
N TYR A 77 2.50 5.59 13.79
CA TYR A 77 3.83 6.19 13.67
C TYR A 77 3.76 7.72 13.85
N TRP A 78 2.89 8.41 13.12
CA TRP A 78 2.72 9.87 13.23
C TRP A 78 2.23 10.30 14.61
N LEU A 79 1.38 9.48 15.26
CA LEU A 79 0.93 9.73 16.61
C LEU A 79 2.09 9.63 17.62
N SER A 80 2.96 8.63 17.46
CA SER A 80 4.11 8.39 18.33
C SER A 80 5.25 9.39 18.14
N GLU A 81 5.45 9.88 16.92
CA GLU A 81 6.50 10.84 16.61
C GLU A 81 6.35 12.14 17.38
N ARG A 82 5.11 12.62 17.55
CA ARG A 82 4.80 13.89 18.21
C ARG A 82 5.30 13.99 19.64
N ASP A 83 5.28 12.88 20.37
CA ASP A 83 5.72 12.80 21.76
C ASP A 83 7.08 12.10 21.94
N ASN A 84 7.83 11.91 20.84
CA ASN A 84 9.10 11.16 20.82
C ASN A 84 9.01 9.76 21.44
N GLN A 85 7.87 9.08 21.23
CA GLN A 85 7.59 7.75 21.76
C GLN A 85 7.74 6.64 20.71
N ILE A 86 8.53 6.89 19.67
CA ILE A 86 8.81 5.89 18.62
C ILE A 86 9.61 4.75 19.25
N THR A 87 9.07 3.54 19.16
CA THR A 87 9.76 2.30 19.51
C THR A 87 10.27 1.60 18.26
N ASP A 88 11.24 0.68 18.41
CA ASP A 88 11.74 -0.13 17.31
C ASP A 88 10.63 -0.91 16.59
N LEU A 89 9.60 -1.34 17.34
CA LEU A 89 8.46 -2.04 16.76
C LEU A 89 7.62 -1.12 15.87
N ILE A 90 7.34 0.11 16.33
CA ILE A 90 6.58 1.10 15.58
C ILE A 90 7.35 1.48 14.32
N GLN A 91 8.66 1.70 14.45
CA GLN A 91 9.51 2.00 13.29
C GLN A 91 9.49 0.87 12.25
N LYS A 92 9.65 -0.37 12.66
CA LYS A 92 9.59 -1.53 11.77
C LYS A 92 8.23 -1.69 11.09
N ARG A 93 7.13 -1.43 11.82
CA ARG A 93 5.78 -1.46 11.24
C ARG A 93 5.60 -0.37 10.19
N TYR A 94 6.10 0.84 10.46
CA TYR A 94 6.09 1.95 9.52
C TYR A 94 6.91 1.63 8.27
N ASP A 95 8.15 1.16 8.41
CA ASP A 95 9.01 0.81 7.28
C ASP A 95 8.38 -0.27 6.40
N SER A 96 7.75 -1.28 7.01
CA SER A 96 7.01 -2.32 6.30
C SER A 96 5.78 -1.76 5.57
N ALA A 97 5.07 -0.81 6.18
CA ALA A 97 3.93 -0.14 5.58
C ALA A 97 4.36 0.69 4.36
N ILE A 98 5.43 1.46 4.47
CA ILE A 98 6.00 2.24 3.36
C ILE A 98 6.47 1.32 2.22
N GLN A 99 7.10 0.20 2.53
CA GLN A 99 7.48 -0.77 1.50
C GLN A 99 6.24 -1.34 0.77
N THR A 100 5.19 -1.66 1.51
CA THR A 100 3.92 -2.11 0.92
C THR A 100 3.29 -1.04 0.03
N LEU A 101 3.31 0.23 0.44
CA LEU A 101 2.83 1.35 -0.40
C LEU A 101 3.65 1.51 -1.69
N LYS A 102 4.96 1.36 -1.62
CA LYS A 102 5.83 1.37 -2.81
C LYS A 102 5.46 0.24 -3.78
N GLU A 103 5.20 -0.95 -3.27
CA GLU A 103 4.75 -2.09 -4.08
C GLU A 103 3.39 -1.83 -4.74
N MET A 104 2.45 -1.22 -4.01
CA MET A 104 1.15 -0.81 -4.55
C MET A 104 1.29 0.28 -5.62
N ALA A 105 2.11 1.29 -5.37
CA ALA A 105 2.37 2.38 -6.30
C ALA A 105 3.08 1.93 -7.58
N ASN A 106 3.93 0.92 -7.49
CA ASN A 106 4.64 0.35 -8.64
C ASN A 106 3.85 -0.77 -9.34
N GLY A 107 2.71 -1.20 -8.78
CA GLY A 107 1.88 -2.25 -9.34
C GLY A 107 2.37 -3.67 -9.09
N THR A 108 3.43 -3.85 -8.29
CA THR A 108 3.89 -5.18 -7.84
C THR A 108 2.84 -5.85 -6.95
N ARG A 109 2.11 -5.03 -6.18
CA ARG A 109 0.96 -5.46 -5.39
C ARG A 109 -0.28 -4.70 -5.88
N ASP A 110 -1.27 -5.43 -6.36
CA ASP A 110 -2.51 -4.83 -6.84
C ASP A 110 -3.53 -4.66 -5.71
N LEU A 111 -4.25 -3.55 -5.74
CA LEU A 111 -5.37 -3.27 -4.84
C LEU A 111 -6.71 -3.80 -5.38
N GLY A 112 -6.73 -4.33 -6.60
CA GLY A 112 -7.96 -4.74 -7.28
C GLY A 112 -8.84 -3.55 -7.72
N LEU A 113 -8.23 -2.37 -7.86
CA LEU A 113 -8.89 -1.14 -8.26
C LEU A 113 -8.47 -0.76 -9.70
N PRO A 114 -9.33 -0.04 -10.44
CA PRO A 114 -8.92 0.53 -11.73
C PRO A 114 -7.69 1.41 -11.55
N SER A 115 -6.65 1.15 -12.32
CA SER A 115 -5.40 1.93 -12.30
C SER A 115 -5.25 2.73 -13.59
N ASP A 116 -4.76 3.96 -13.47
CA ASP A 116 -4.45 4.81 -14.63
C ASP A 116 -3.19 4.34 -15.37
N THR A 117 -2.31 3.62 -14.66
CA THR A 117 -1.08 3.06 -15.22
C THR A 117 -1.17 1.54 -15.23
N PRO A 118 -0.94 0.86 -16.36
CA PRO A 118 -0.86 -0.59 -16.39
C PRO A 118 0.23 -1.08 -15.44
N ALA A 119 0.00 -2.22 -14.80
CA ALA A 119 1.03 -2.89 -14.01
C ALA A 119 2.27 -3.07 -14.89
N PRO A 120 3.50 -2.89 -14.33
CA PRO A 120 4.69 -3.29 -15.05
C PRO A 120 4.51 -4.77 -15.41
N GLU A 121 4.60 -5.09 -16.68
CA GLU A 121 4.66 -6.49 -17.10
C GLU A 121 5.85 -7.07 -16.35
N THR A 122 5.58 -7.95 -15.40
CA THR A 122 6.62 -8.81 -14.87
C THR A 122 6.99 -9.71 -16.03
N ASP A 123 8.07 -9.35 -16.69
CA ASP A 123 8.75 -10.20 -17.66
C ASP A 123 9.24 -11.43 -16.88
N ASN A 124 8.34 -12.39 -16.73
CA ASN A 124 8.63 -13.69 -16.16
C ASN A 124 9.43 -14.54 -17.14
N GLY A 125 10.26 -13.95 -18.00
CA GLY A 125 11.21 -14.67 -18.83
C GLY A 125 10.64 -15.83 -19.67
N ARG A 126 9.31 -15.99 -19.70
CA ARG A 126 8.59 -16.85 -20.62
C ARG A 126 8.12 -16.02 -21.81
N MET A 127 9.08 -15.63 -22.59
CA MET A 127 8.83 -15.41 -24.00
C MET A 127 8.27 -16.74 -24.53
N ILE A 128 6.95 -16.85 -24.58
CA ILE A 128 6.33 -17.78 -25.50
C ILE A 128 6.57 -17.13 -26.86
N VAL A 129 7.76 -17.39 -27.42
CA VAL A 129 7.98 -17.24 -28.82
C VAL A 129 7.06 -18.29 -29.45
N VAL A 130 5.86 -17.88 -29.82
CA VAL A 130 5.09 -18.57 -30.81
C VAL A 130 5.88 -18.35 -32.10
N SER A 131 6.93 -19.16 -32.22
CA SER A 131 7.64 -19.31 -33.46
C SER A 131 6.63 -19.90 -34.42
N ASP A 132 6.10 -19.07 -35.32
CA ASP A 132 5.42 -19.48 -36.52
C ASP A 132 6.51 -20.03 -37.49
N ASN A 133 7.30 -20.97 -36.94
CA ASN A 133 8.29 -21.72 -37.68
C ASN A 133 7.52 -22.70 -38.56
N LYS A 134 7.17 -22.24 -39.76
CA LYS A 134 7.04 -23.17 -40.91
C LYS A 134 8.23 -24.10 -40.84
N ARG A 135 7.96 -25.38 -40.59
CA ARG A 135 9.00 -26.42 -40.55
C ARG A 135 9.84 -26.31 -41.81
N LEU A 136 11.05 -25.80 -41.70
CA LEU A 136 12.02 -25.66 -42.81
C LEU A 136 12.41 -27.02 -43.41
N PHE A 137 12.19 -28.12 -42.68
CA PHE A 137 12.47 -29.49 -43.09
C PHE A 137 11.16 -30.26 -43.30
N THR A 138 10.34 -29.81 -44.24
CA THR A 138 9.27 -30.63 -44.78
C THR A 138 9.82 -31.40 -45.99
N ARG A 139 9.35 -32.66 -46.16
CA ARG A 139 9.72 -33.56 -47.25
C ARG A 139 9.63 -32.94 -48.62
N ASN A 140 8.84 -31.89 -48.77
CA ASN A 140 8.68 -31.12 -50.02
C ASN A 140 9.81 -30.09 -50.23
N ASN A 141 10.50 -29.63 -49.19
CA ASN A 141 11.61 -28.67 -49.36
C ASN A 141 12.96 -29.33 -49.56
N LEU A 142 13.04 -30.67 -49.38
CA LEU A 142 14.27 -31.44 -49.57
C LEU A 142 14.39 -32.03 -51.00
N LYS A 143 13.40 -31.83 -51.90
CA LYS A 143 13.41 -32.35 -53.27
C LYS A 143 14.42 -31.68 -54.20
N GLY A 144 15.12 -30.65 -53.74
CA GLY A 144 16.13 -29.95 -54.52
C GLY A 144 17.57 -30.15 -54.07
N VAL A 145 17.82 -31.03 -53.07
CA VAL A 145 19.14 -31.19 -52.44
C VAL A 145 19.74 -32.59 -52.69
N LEU A 146 19.03 -33.46 -53.40
CA LEU A 146 19.53 -34.76 -53.84
C LEU A 146 19.79 -34.76 -55.33
#